data_80772a0ed8afcdc7bac2d394ae1f8253
#
_entry.id   80772a0ed8afcdc7bac2d394ae1f8253
#
_cell.length_a   1.000
_cell.length_b   1.000
_cell.length_c   1.000
_cell.angle_alpha   90.00
_cell.angle_beta   90.00
_cell.angle_gamma   90.00
#
_symmetry.space_group_name_H-M   'P 1'
#
loop_
_entity.id
_entity.type
_entity.pdbx_description
1 polymer ?
#
loop_
_entity_poly.entity_id
_entity_poly.type
_entity_poly.pdbx_seq_one_letter_code
_entity_poly.pdbx_strand_id
1 'polypeptide(L)'
;EDAWRKHHTSPITRDIWMLDNGKYQKLTTFKGEDRNPVWAADNQSFYYLSEQDGSFNIYRRNIASGKDTQITQQKKNPIRFLTSSNDGLLCYGFDGEIYTVKEGAQPQKVSISITTDNDEPSLIRKVQSWGATEIALSPDAKEVAFVMHGDVYVTSTEYKTTKRITDTPQQERNLSFAPDGRSLVYASERNGVWQIFQAKIKNEKEKNFTYCTEVEEEQLTKTNVTSQYPAYSPDGKEVAFYEDRATLRIINLKSKEVRTVLDGKYNYSYSDGDIWFEWSPDSKWLMCSY
;
A
#
# COMPACT_ATOMS: atom_id res chain seq x y z
N GLU A 1 12.58 10.15 -9.57
CA GLU A 1 11.42 11.03 -9.31
C GLU A 1 10.48 10.36 -8.32
N ASP A 2 10.22 11.02 -7.21
CA ASP A 2 9.32 10.48 -6.20
C ASP A 2 7.86 10.84 -6.56
N ALA A 3 7.19 9.94 -7.27
CA ALA A 3 5.79 10.11 -7.67
C ALA A 3 4.80 10.11 -6.48
N TRP A 4 5.27 9.70 -5.31
CA TRP A 4 4.46 9.53 -4.10
C TRP A 4 4.53 10.74 -3.17
N ARG A 5 5.49 11.63 -3.39
CA ARG A 5 5.71 12.81 -2.56
C ARG A 5 4.52 13.77 -2.58
N LYS A 6 4.20 14.28 -1.41
CA LYS A 6 3.10 15.21 -1.15
C LYS A 6 3.62 16.37 -0.30
N HIS A 7 3.05 17.57 -0.47
CA HIS A 7 3.44 18.81 0.23
C HIS A 7 4.93 19.18 0.09
N HIS A 8 5.54 18.78 -1.02
CA HIS A 8 6.92 19.09 -1.27
C HIS A 8 7.08 20.55 -1.73
N THR A 9 7.86 21.33 -1.01
CA THR A 9 8.26 22.69 -1.39
C THR A 9 9.77 22.75 -1.47
N SER A 10 10.30 22.93 -2.65
CA SER A 10 11.73 23.12 -2.87
C SER A 10 11.98 23.82 -4.22
N PRO A 11 13.20 24.25 -4.50
CA PRO A 11 13.54 24.80 -5.82
C PRO A 11 13.30 23.86 -7.00
N ILE A 12 13.09 22.55 -6.74
CA ILE A 12 12.84 21.55 -7.77
C ILE A 12 11.36 21.14 -7.89
N THR A 13 10.43 21.79 -7.19
CA THR A 13 8.99 21.61 -7.42
C THR A 13 8.62 21.99 -8.84
N ARG A 14 7.71 21.22 -9.41
CA ARG A 14 7.33 21.38 -10.81
C ARG A 14 6.25 22.43 -10.99
N ASP A 15 6.43 23.19 -12.05
CA ASP A 15 5.39 24.06 -12.60
C ASP A 15 5.08 23.63 -14.04
N ILE A 16 3.93 24.02 -14.52
CA ILE A 16 3.54 23.80 -15.92
C ILE A 16 4.06 24.96 -16.78
N TRP A 17 4.79 24.59 -17.82
CA TRP A 17 5.33 25.53 -18.80
C TRP A 17 4.81 25.19 -20.20
N MET A 18 4.58 26.20 -20.99
CA MET A 18 4.23 26.09 -22.40
C MET A 18 5.36 26.65 -23.26
N LEU A 19 5.69 25.93 -24.32
CA LEU A 19 6.59 26.41 -25.37
C LEU A 19 5.73 26.84 -26.57
N ASP A 20 5.73 28.13 -26.88
CA ASP A 20 5.06 28.69 -28.05
C ASP A 20 6.03 29.55 -28.88
N ASN A 21 6.15 29.24 -30.19
CA ASN A 21 7.03 29.94 -31.10
C ASN A 21 8.46 30.16 -30.59
N GLY A 22 9.03 29.14 -29.92
CA GLY A 22 10.38 29.16 -29.35
C GLY A 22 10.52 29.94 -28.05
N LYS A 23 9.44 30.41 -27.46
CA LYS A 23 9.40 31.12 -26.16
C LYS A 23 8.74 30.27 -25.10
N TYR A 24 9.40 30.16 -23.94
CA TYR A 24 8.83 29.50 -22.77
C TYR A 24 7.97 30.45 -21.97
N GLN A 25 6.75 30.02 -21.65
CA GLN A 25 5.82 30.73 -20.78
C GLN A 25 5.49 29.84 -19.58
N LYS A 26 5.71 30.34 -18.37
CA LYS A 26 5.28 29.69 -17.14
C LYS A 26 3.77 29.88 -16.98
N LEU A 27 3.03 28.78 -16.87
CA LEU A 27 1.57 28.82 -16.78
C LEU A 27 1.04 28.69 -15.37
N THR A 28 1.76 28.05 -14.46
CA THR A 28 1.35 27.89 -13.05
C THR A 28 2.36 28.52 -12.10
N THR A 29 1.92 28.96 -10.93
CA THR A 29 2.73 29.72 -9.96
C THR A 29 2.49 29.29 -8.52
N PHE A 30 1.84 28.16 -8.30
CA PHE A 30 1.64 27.61 -6.97
C PHE A 30 3.00 27.22 -6.35
N LYS A 31 3.20 27.46 -5.05
CA LYS A 31 4.47 27.17 -4.36
C LYS A 31 4.74 25.67 -4.16
N GLY A 32 3.72 24.82 -4.27
CA GLY A 32 3.84 23.38 -4.27
C GLY A 32 4.06 22.81 -5.67
N GLU A 33 3.61 21.60 -5.91
CA GLU A 33 3.86 20.88 -7.17
C GLU A 33 2.64 20.88 -8.08
N ASP A 34 2.82 21.35 -9.33
CA ASP A 34 1.88 21.25 -10.43
C ASP A 34 2.44 20.33 -11.51
N ARG A 35 1.69 19.28 -11.93
CA ARG A 35 2.21 18.23 -12.82
C ARG A 35 1.16 17.56 -13.70
N ASN A 36 1.62 16.67 -14.60
CA ASN A 36 0.78 15.89 -15.50
C ASN A 36 -0.20 16.74 -16.32
N PRO A 37 0.26 17.76 -17.08
CA PRO A 37 -0.64 18.53 -17.93
C PRO A 37 -1.15 17.67 -19.08
N VAL A 38 -2.44 17.75 -19.36
CA VAL A 38 -3.10 17.16 -20.53
C VAL A 38 -4.00 18.21 -21.20
N TRP A 39 -3.97 18.28 -22.52
CA TRP A 39 -4.79 19.24 -23.26
C TRP A 39 -6.28 18.96 -23.08
N ALA A 40 -7.06 20.01 -22.95
CA ALA A 40 -8.51 19.96 -23.10
C ALA A 40 -8.89 19.93 -24.60
N ALA A 41 -10.05 19.37 -24.90
CA ALA A 41 -10.53 19.24 -26.28
C ALA A 41 -10.76 20.59 -26.98
N ASP A 42 -10.84 21.68 -26.25
CA ASP A 42 -11.01 23.05 -26.79
C ASP A 42 -9.71 23.67 -27.31
N ASN A 43 -8.55 23.05 -27.11
CA ASN A 43 -7.23 23.60 -27.42
C ASN A 43 -6.91 25.00 -26.84
N GLN A 44 -7.72 25.44 -25.87
CA GLN A 44 -7.57 26.73 -25.18
C GLN A 44 -7.31 26.56 -23.69
N SER A 45 -7.45 25.35 -23.21
CA SER A 45 -7.31 24.97 -21.81
C SER A 45 -6.51 23.68 -21.68
N PHE A 46 -6.00 23.44 -20.49
CA PHE A 46 -5.41 22.15 -20.13
C PHE A 46 -5.85 21.73 -18.74
N TYR A 47 -5.89 20.43 -18.50
CA TYR A 47 -6.06 19.86 -17.18
C TYR A 47 -4.69 19.52 -16.60
N TYR A 48 -4.56 19.59 -15.28
CA TYR A 48 -3.32 19.25 -14.57
C TYR A 48 -3.60 18.82 -13.15
N LEU A 49 -2.63 18.21 -12.51
CA LEU A 49 -2.67 17.85 -11.10
C LEU A 49 -1.99 18.93 -10.27
N SER A 50 -2.70 19.46 -9.27
CA SER A 50 -2.17 20.42 -8.29
C SER A 50 -2.61 20.06 -6.88
N GLU A 51 -1.72 20.28 -5.92
CA GLU A 51 -2.00 20.07 -4.50
C GLU A 51 -2.37 21.37 -3.75
N GLN A 52 -2.74 22.42 -4.46
CA GLN A 52 -3.05 23.74 -3.87
C GLN A 52 -4.15 23.70 -2.80
N ASP A 53 -5.00 22.68 -2.78
CA ASP A 53 -6.03 22.42 -1.76
C ASP A 53 -5.61 21.36 -0.72
N GLY A 54 -4.30 21.09 -0.59
CA GLY A 54 -3.77 20.14 0.40
C GLY A 54 -3.73 18.67 -0.05
N SER A 55 -4.25 18.35 -1.25
CA SER A 55 -4.10 17.05 -1.89
C SER A 55 -4.11 17.23 -3.39
N PHE A 56 -3.42 16.35 -4.15
CA PHE A 56 -3.47 16.44 -5.60
C PHE A 56 -4.89 16.21 -6.11
N ASN A 57 -5.41 17.23 -6.77
CA ASN A 57 -6.68 17.23 -7.46
C ASN A 57 -6.50 17.64 -8.91
N ILE A 58 -7.50 17.36 -9.75
CA ILE A 58 -7.52 17.80 -11.14
C ILE A 58 -8.04 19.22 -11.20
N TYR A 59 -7.29 20.09 -11.85
CA TYR A 59 -7.67 21.46 -12.20
C TYR A 59 -7.68 21.63 -13.69
N ARG A 60 -8.56 22.50 -14.19
CA ARG A 60 -8.56 23.00 -15.56
C ARG A 60 -8.11 24.43 -15.55
N ARG A 61 -7.13 24.77 -16.38
CA ARG A 61 -6.66 26.14 -16.58
C ARG A 61 -6.95 26.60 -17.99
N ASN A 62 -7.60 27.77 -18.10
CA ASN A 62 -7.69 28.47 -19.37
C ASN A 62 -6.41 29.29 -19.60
N ILE A 63 -5.76 29.08 -20.75
CA ILE A 63 -4.44 29.65 -21.03
C ILE A 63 -4.49 31.19 -21.14
N ALA A 64 -5.50 31.70 -21.82
CA ALA A 64 -5.61 33.16 -22.06
C ALA A 64 -5.94 33.94 -20.78
N SER A 65 -6.88 33.47 -19.98
CA SER A 65 -7.31 34.18 -18.77
C SER A 65 -6.52 33.82 -17.52
N GLY A 66 -5.78 32.71 -17.54
CA GLY A 66 -5.08 32.15 -16.36
C GLY A 66 -6.01 31.67 -15.26
N LYS A 67 -7.30 31.52 -15.52
CA LYS A 67 -8.30 31.10 -14.53
C LYS A 67 -8.27 29.59 -14.34
N ASP A 68 -8.20 29.17 -13.08
CA ASP A 68 -8.32 27.76 -12.67
C ASP A 68 -9.75 27.41 -12.28
N THR A 69 -10.14 26.17 -12.59
CA THR A 69 -11.39 25.56 -12.15
C THR A 69 -11.06 24.18 -11.61
N GLN A 70 -11.42 23.91 -10.37
CA GLN A 70 -11.22 22.62 -9.74
C GLN A 70 -12.25 21.60 -10.25
N ILE A 71 -11.79 20.42 -10.68
CA ILE A 71 -12.63 19.35 -11.24
C ILE A 71 -12.93 18.27 -10.19
N THR A 72 -11.95 17.96 -9.33
CA THR A 72 -12.09 16.94 -8.29
C THR A 72 -11.79 17.54 -6.92
N GLN A 73 -12.32 16.92 -5.82
CA GLN A 73 -12.21 17.45 -4.46
C GLN A 73 -11.78 16.37 -3.45
N GLN A 74 -10.70 15.65 -3.78
CA GLN A 74 -10.15 14.66 -2.88
C GLN A 74 -9.33 15.33 -1.77
N LYS A 75 -9.55 14.93 -0.51
CA LYS A 75 -8.92 15.57 0.65
C LYS A 75 -7.78 14.75 1.26
N LYS A 76 -7.90 13.43 1.25
CA LYS A 76 -6.99 12.54 1.98
C LYS A 76 -5.91 11.95 1.07
N ASN A 77 -6.31 11.27 0.01
CA ASN A 77 -5.41 10.62 -0.91
C ASN A 77 -5.25 11.45 -2.20
N PRO A 78 -4.06 11.46 -2.81
CA PRO A 78 -3.82 12.23 -4.02
C PRO A 78 -4.33 11.50 -5.27
N ILE A 79 -4.79 12.29 -6.25
CA ILE A 79 -5.02 11.81 -7.62
C ILE A 79 -3.68 11.67 -8.35
N ARG A 80 -3.57 10.65 -9.21
CA ARG A 80 -2.38 10.30 -9.98
C ARG A 80 -2.73 9.90 -11.41
N PHE A 81 -1.72 9.87 -12.29
CA PHE A 81 -1.80 9.30 -13.64
C PHE A 81 -2.90 9.88 -14.52
N LEU A 82 -3.05 11.23 -14.49
CA LEU A 82 -4.06 11.93 -15.28
C LEU A 82 -3.82 11.75 -16.79
N THR A 83 -4.87 11.36 -17.50
CA THR A 83 -4.94 11.33 -18.97
C THR A 83 -6.29 11.92 -19.43
N SER A 84 -6.38 12.30 -20.71
CA SER A 84 -7.61 12.76 -21.31
C SER A 84 -7.85 12.11 -22.68
N SER A 85 -9.11 11.87 -23.01
CA SER A 85 -9.53 11.47 -24.35
C SER A 85 -9.90 12.69 -25.20
N ASN A 86 -10.01 12.49 -26.51
CA ASN A 86 -10.36 13.57 -27.44
C ASN A 86 -11.77 14.15 -27.22
N ASP A 87 -12.66 13.40 -26.57
CA ASP A 87 -14.01 13.83 -26.23
C ASP A 87 -14.12 14.49 -24.83
N GLY A 88 -12.97 14.75 -24.20
CA GLY A 88 -12.89 15.44 -22.91
C GLY A 88 -13.19 14.56 -21.70
N LEU A 89 -13.19 13.23 -21.85
CA LEU A 89 -13.23 12.32 -20.71
C LEU A 89 -11.84 12.25 -20.08
N LEU A 90 -11.75 12.54 -18.78
CA LEU A 90 -10.54 12.40 -17.99
C LEU A 90 -10.49 11.02 -17.35
N CYS A 91 -9.32 10.40 -17.33
CA CYS A 91 -9.05 9.14 -16.63
C CYS A 91 -7.88 9.34 -15.67
N TYR A 92 -7.98 8.80 -14.46
CA TYR A 92 -6.98 8.97 -13.41
C TYR A 92 -6.98 7.83 -12.40
N GLY A 93 -5.86 7.64 -11.71
CA GLY A 93 -5.74 6.76 -10.57
C GLY A 93 -6.08 7.47 -9.26
N PHE A 94 -6.82 6.82 -8.39
CA PHE A 94 -7.12 7.28 -7.04
C PHE A 94 -7.33 6.08 -6.12
N ASP A 95 -6.60 6.05 -5.02
CA ASP A 95 -6.70 5.01 -3.97
C ASP A 95 -6.61 3.57 -4.52
N GLY A 96 -5.65 3.35 -5.41
CA GLY A 96 -5.43 2.03 -6.04
C GLY A 96 -6.39 1.67 -7.16
N GLU A 97 -7.37 2.50 -7.47
CA GLU A 97 -8.43 2.26 -8.43
C GLU A 97 -8.38 3.24 -9.61
N ILE A 98 -9.03 2.90 -10.70
CA ILE A 98 -9.16 3.75 -11.88
C ILE A 98 -10.52 4.46 -11.89
N TYR A 99 -10.49 5.76 -12.12
CA TYR A 99 -11.68 6.60 -12.22
C TYR A 99 -11.74 7.35 -13.53
N THR A 100 -12.95 7.66 -13.95
CA THR A 100 -13.21 8.58 -15.06
C THR A 100 -14.11 9.71 -14.61
N VAL A 101 -13.93 10.90 -15.21
CA VAL A 101 -14.78 12.06 -14.95
C VAL A 101 -14.85 12.96 -16.19
N LYS A 102 -16.04 13.47 -16.51
CA LYS A 102 -16.23 14.65 -17.40
C LYS A 102 -16.42 15.90 -16.56
N GLU A 103 -16.01 17.04 -17.08
CA GLU A 103 -16.23 18.32 -16.42
C GLU A 103 -17.71 18.53 -16.08
N GLY A 104 -17.99 18.90 -14.84
CA GLY A 104 -19.36 19.07 -14.32
C GLY A 104 -20.07 17.78 -13.90
N ALA A 105 -19.48 16.60 -14.12
CA ALA A 105 -20.02 15.33 -13.69
C ALA A 105 -19.35 14.81 -12.41
N GLN A 106 -19.97 13.83 -11.77
CA GLN A 106 -19.35 13.10 -10.65
C GLN A 106 -18.37 12.05 -11.17
N PRO A 107 -17.21 11.88 -10.49
CA PRO A 107 -16.28 10.80 -10.80
C PRO A 107 -16.93 9.42 -10.70
N GLN A 108 -16.60 8.54 -11.65
CA GLN A 108 -17.07 7.17 -11.70
C GLN A 108 -15.90 6.20 -11.67
N LYS A 109 -15.95 5.22 -10.76
CA LYS A 109 -14.98 4.13 -10.72
C LYS A 109 -15.17 3.22 -11.94
N VAL A 110 -14.07 2.86 -12.58
CA VAL A 110 -14.06 1.89 -13.68
C VAL A 110 -14.17 0.49 -13.10
N SER A 111 -15.22 -0.23 -13.43
CA SER A 111 -15.37 -1.63 -13.08
C SER A 111 -14.60 -2.48 -14.08
N ILE A 112 -13.59 -3.21 -13.58
CA ILE A 112 -12.77 -4.12 -14.39
C ILE A 112 -13.17 -5.54 -14.03
N SER A 113 -13.59 -6.32 -15.03
CA SER A 113 -13.85 -7.76 -14.90
C SER A 113 -12.89 -8.51 -15.81
N ILE A 114 -12.15 -9.45 -15.24
CA ILE A 114 -11.24 -10.32 -15.98
C ILE A 114 -11.84 -11.72 -15.99
N THR A 115 -12.15 -12.22 -17.17
CA THR A 115 -12.59 -13.61 -17.36
C THR A 115 -11.43 -14.39 -17.93
N THR A 116 -11.01 -15.44 -17.25
CA THR A 116 -9.95 -16.34 -17.72
C THR A 116 -10.51 -17.75 -17.91
N ASP A 117 -10.23 -18.36 -19.06
CA ASP A 117 -10.48 -19.78 -19.31
C ASP A 117 -9.28 -20.60 -18.80
N ASN A 118 -9.03 -20.56 -17.49
CA ASN A 118 -7.92 -21.29 -16.91
C ASN A 118 -8.38 -22.70 -16.49
N ASP A 119 -8.22 -23.67 -17.39
CA ASP A 119 -8.04 -25.09 -17.03
C ASP A 119 -6.58 -25.27 -16.54
N GLU A 120 -6.26 -24.76 -15.36
CA GLU A 120 -4.92 -24.94 -14.80
C GLU A 120 -4.67 -26.39 -14.38
N PRO A 121 -3.54 -26.99 -14.82
CA PRO A 121 -3.13 -28.25 -14.26
C PRO A 121 -2.85 -28.06 -12.76
N SER A 122 -3.49 -28.84 -11.93
CA SER A 122 -3.64 -28.70 -10.50
C SER A 122 -2.32 -28.61 -9.68
N LEU A 123 -1.15 -28.78 -10.28
CA LEU A 123 0.14 -28.61 -9.60
C LEU A 123 1.32 -28.43 -10.57
N ILE A 124 1.94 -27.29 -10.55
CA ILE A 124 3.21 -27.02 -11.25
C ILE A 124 4.34 -26.96 -10.21
N ARG A 125 5.30 -27.91 -10.26
CA ARG A 125 6.51 -27.83 -9.45
C ARG A 125 7.57 -27.01 -10.19
N LYS A 126 8.01 -25.90 -9.60
CA LYS A 126 9.11 -25.08 -10.12
C LYS A 126 10.22 -24.97 -9.08
N VAL A 127 11.47 -25.06 -9.52
CA VAL A 127 12.60 -24.59 -8.72
C VAL A 127 12.79 -23.12 -9.04
N GLN A 128 12.70 -22.26 -8.03
CA GLN A 128 12.80 -20.83 -8.16
C GLN A 128 13.93 -20.29 -7.30
N SER A 129 14.80 -19.48 -7.85
CA SER A 129 15.96 -18.90 -7.16
C SER A 129 15.93 -17.37 -7.08
N TRP A 130 14.80 -16.76 -7.46
CA TRP A 130 14.58 -15.31 -7.49
C TRP A 130 13.09 -15.00 -7.35
N GLY A 131 12.76 -13.75 -6.99
CA GLY A 131 11.39 -13.27 -6.96
C GLY A 131 10.77 -13.20 -5.56
N ALA A 132 11.49 -13.59 -4.51
CA ALA A 132 11.07 -13.28 -3.14
C ALA A 132 11.19 -11.77 -2.90
N THR A 133 10.14 -11.15 -2.40
CA THR A 133 10.09 -9.70 -2.14
C THR A 133 10.34 -9.33 -0.70
N GLU A 134 10.07 -10.25 0.22
CA GLU A 134 10.23 -10.10 1.67
C GLU A 134 10.68 -11.41 2.28
N ILE A 135 11.41 -11.32 3.39
CA ILE A 135 11.86 -12.50 4.14
C ILE A 135 11.73 -12.25 5.65
N ALA A 136 11.40 -13.29 6.39
CA ALA A 136 11.45 -13.33 7.86
C ALA A 136 12.06 -14.66 8.32
N LEU A 137 13.01 -14.58 9.25
CA LEU A 137 13.67 -15.76 9.82
C LEU A 137 12.90 -16.22 11.05
N SER A 138 12.70 -17.54 11.19
CA SER A 138 12.14 -18.12 12.42
C SER A 138 13.09 -17.91 13.61
N PRO A 139 12.57 -17.84 14.85
CA PRO A 139 13.41 -17.61 16.05
C PRO A 139 14.52 -18.65 16.26
N ASP A 140 14.29 -19.87 15.81
CA ASP A 140 15.29 -20.97 15.89
C ASP A 140 16.20 -21.06 14.65
N ALA A 141 16.02 -20.14 13.69
CA ALA A 141 16.73 -20.07 12.43
C ALA A 141 16.59 -21.31 11.51
N LYS A 142 15.58 -22.16 11.75
CA LYS A 142 15.35 -23.38 10.95
C LYS A 142 14.40 -23.20 9.78
N GLU A 143 13.65 -22.10 9.76
CA GLU A 143 12.71 -21.78 8.71
C GLU A 143 12.83 -20.32 8.29
N VAL A 144 12.61 -20.07 7.00
CA VAL A 144 12.50 -18.73 6.42
C VAL A 144 11.12 -18.59 5.79
N ALA A 145 10.33 -17.64 6.28
CA ALA A 145 9.13 -17.19 5.59
C ALA A 145 9.51 -16.17 4.53
N PHE A 146 8.83 -16.20 3.39
CA PHE A 146 9.04 -15.24 2.32
C PHE A 146 7.74 -15.03 1.52
N VAL A 147 7.65 -13.89 0.85
CA VAL A 147 6.56 -13.60 -0.07
C VAL A 147 7.04 -13.82 -1.50
N MET A 148 6.26 -14.56 -2.28
CA MET A 148 6.51 -14.78 -3.70
C MET A 148 5.19 -14.76 -4.47
N HIS A 149 5.13 -13.95 -5.53
CA HIS A 149 3.90 -13.73 -6.32
C HIS A 149 2.67 -13.34 -5.50
N GLY A 150 2.88 -12.68 -4.36
CA GLY A 150 1.83 -12.25 -3.46
C GLY A 150 1.46 -13.23 -2.36
N ASP A 151 1.93 -14.48 -2.41
CA ASP A 151 1.65 -15.49 -1.40
C ASP A 151 2.79 -15.67 -0.40
N VAL A 152 2.42 -16.09 0.80
CA VAL A 152 3.36 -16.46 1.87
C VAL A 152 3.78 -17.91 1.73
N TYR A 153 5.09 -18.13 1.75
CA TYR A 153 5.72 -19.44 1.77
C TYR A 153 6.65 -19.55 2.97
N VAL A 154 6.87 -20.76 3.45
CA VAL A 154 7.90 -21.08 4.44
C VAL A 154 8.77 -22.20 3.91
N THR A 155 10.09 -21.98 3.94
CA THR A 155 11.09 -23.00 3.54
C THR A 155 12.00 -23.36 4.70
N SER A 156 12.44 -24.62 4.76
CA SER A 156 13.43 -25.05 5.72
C SER A 156 14.82 -24.57 5.33
N THR A 157 15.64 -24.17 6.31
CA THR A 157 17.06 -23.85 6.11
C THR A 157 17.94 -25.11 6.05
N GLU A 158 17.45 -26.23 6.61
CA GLU A 158 18.18 -27.48 6.69
C GLU A 158 17.82 -28.44 5.54
N TYR A 159 16.60 -28.40 5.04
CA TYR A 159 16.06 -29.34 4.06
C TYR A 159 15.44 -28.61 2.86
N LYS A 160 15.37 -29.29 1.72
CA LYS A 160 14.76 -28.73 0.48
C LYS A 160 13.23 -28.85 0.51
N THR A 161 12.61 -28.38 1.60
CA THR A 161 11.15 -28.44 1.79
C THR A 161 10.60 -27.04 1.89
N THR A 162 9.63 -26.73 1.05
CA THR A 162 8.90 -25.45 1.05
C THR A 162 7.41 -25.72 1.11
N LYS A 163 6.70 -24.98 1.94
CA LYS A 163 5.24 -25.02 2.07
C LYS A 163 4.64 -23.67 1.73
N ARG A 164 3.60 -23.65 0.91
CA ARG A 164 2.75 -22.50 0.70
C ARG A 164 1.82 -22.36 1.91
N ILE A 165 1.75 -21.17 2.48
CA ILE A 165 0.94 -20.86 3.67
C ILE A 165 -0.37 -20.21 3.25
N THR A 166 -0.32 -19.29 2.31
CA THR A 166 -1.52 -18.64 1.75
C THR A 166 -1.75 -19.07 0.31
N ASP A 167 -3.00 -19.13 -0.10
CA ASP A 167 -3.44 -19.46 -1.46
C ASP A 167 -4.64 -18.60 -1.81
N THR A 168 -4.40 -17.32 -2.02
CA THR A 168 -5.43 -16.32 -2.28
C THR A 168 -5.08 -15.51 -3.52
N PRO A 169 -6.06 -14.96 -4.24
CA PRO A 169 -5.78 -14.09 -5.38
C PRO A 169 -5.29 -12.68 -4.96
N GLN A 170 -5.30 -12.36 -3.68
CA GLN A 170 -4.82 -11.09 -3.13
C GLN A 170 -3.34 -11.16 -2.79
N GLN A 171 -2.75 -10.00 -2.51
CA GLN A 171 -1.37 -9.91 -2.06
C GLN A 171 -1.25 -10.04 -0.55
N GLU A 172 -0.19 -10.71 -0.12
CA GLU A 172 0.32 -10.72 1.24
C GLU A 172 1.67 -10.02 1.31
N ARG A 173 1.97 -9.38 2.46
CA ARG A 173 3.25 -8.70 2.74
C ARG A 173 3.49 -8.50 4.24
N ASN A 174 4.66 -7.98 4.58
CA ASN A 174 5.05 -7.57 5.95
C ASN A 174 5.03 -8.74 6.94
N LEU A 175 5.90 -9.70 6.71
CA LEU A 175 5.97 -10.94 7.50
C LEU A 175 6.63 -10.74 8.86
N SER A 176 6.09 -11.37 9.91
CA SER A 176 6.74 -11.51 11.22
C SER A 176 6.41 -12.85 11.83
N PHE A 177 7.45 -13.58 12.31
CA PHE A 177 7.28 -14.78 13.11
C PHE A 177 6.93 -14.46 14.55
N ALA A 178 6.08 -15.28 15.14
CA ALA A 178 5.92 -15.29 16.58
C ALA A 178 7.19 -15.82 17.27
N PRO A 179 7.46 -15.42 18.52
CA PRO A 179 8.66 -15.87 19.26
C PRO A 179 8.75 -17.38 19.49
N ASP A 180 7.63 -18.09 19.44
CA ASP A 180 7.59 -19.55 19.52
C ASP A 180 7.82 -20.26 18.18
N GLY A 181 7.96 -19.50 17.08
CA GLY A 181 8.12 -20.02 15.72
C GLY A 181 6.90 -20.72 15.13
N ARG A 182 5.77 -20.76 15.84
CA ARG A 182 4.59 -21.54 15.46
C ARG A 182 3.47 -20.72 14.82
N SER A 183 3.65 -19.42 14.77
CA SER A 183 2.72 -18.48 14.14
C SER A 183 3.45 -17.46 13.29
N LEU A 184 2.78 -17.00 12.24
CA LEU A 184 3.19 -15.90 11.37
C LEU A 184 2.08 -14.87 11.37
N VAL A 185 2.43 -13.57 11.44
CA VAL A 185 1.52 -12.50 11.07
C VAL A 185 1.97 -11.84 9.78
N TYR A 186 1.02 -11.39 9.02
CA TYR A 186 1.22 -10.69 7.76
C TYR A 186 0.04 -9.78 7.45
N ALA A 187 0.25 -8.81 6.58
CA ALA A 187 -0.82 -8.02 5.99
C ALA A 187 -1.32 -8.68 4.72
N SER A 188 -2.65 -8.73 4.53
CA SER A 188 -3.29 -9.23 3.31
C SER A 188 -4.33 -8.23 2.81
N GLU A 189 -4.39 -8.04 1.48
CA GLU A 189 -5.28 -7.08 0.82
C GLU A 189 -6.68 -7.65 0.57
N ARG A 190 -7.12 -8.62 1.34
CA ARG A 190 -8.43 -9.24 1.19
C ARG A 190 -9.55 -8.20 1.40
N ASN A 191 -10.60 -8.30 0.59
CA ASN A 191 -11.71 -7.34 0.57
C ASN A 191 -11.32 -5.90 0.16
N GLY A 192 -10.20 -5.73 -0.55
CA GLY A 192 -9.75 -4.45 -1.07
C GLY A 192 -9.15 -3.50 -0.01
N VAL A 193 -8.91 -4.00 1.20
CA VAL A 193 -8.27 -3.26 2.30
C VAL A 193 -7.25 -4.14 2.98
N TRP A 194 -6.05 -3.62 3.18
CA TRP A 194 -5.00 -4.32 3.93
C TRP A 194 -5.42 -4.54 5.37
N GLN A 195 -5.40 -5.78 5.82
CA GLN A 195 -5.71 -6.19 7.18
C GLN A 195 -4.66 -7.17 7.70
N ILE A 196 -4.50 -7.26 9.01
CA ILE A 196 -3.56 -8.18 9.63
C ILE A 196 -4.22 -9.55 9.79
N PHE A 197 -3.51 -10.57 9.32
CA PHE A 197 -3.84 -11.97 9.45
C PHE A 197 -2.77 -12.70 10.24
N GLN A 198 -3.16 -13.76 10.90
CA GLN A 198 -2.27 -14.69 11.58
C GLN A 198 -2.47 -16.09 11.02
N ALA A 199 -1.40 -16.73 10.57
CA ALA A 199 -1.36 -18.14 10.29
C ALA A 199 -0.69 -18.86 11.47
N LYS A 200 -1.30 -19.96 11.96
CA LYS A 200 -0.83 -20.72 13.11
C LYS A 200 -0.83 -22.21 12.81
N ILE A 201 0.22 -22.92 13.27
CA ILE A 201 0.24 -24.38 13.23
C ILE A 201 -0.81 -24.92 14.19
N LYS A 202 -1.79 -25.67 13.67
CA LYS A 202 -2.95 -26.16 14.43
C LYS A 202 -2.57 -27.23 15.43
N ASN A 203 -1.77 -28.20 15.02
CA ASN A 203 -1.39 -29.32 15.88
C ASN A 203 -0.29 -28.88 16.85
N GLU A 204 -0.57 -28.91 18.16
CA GLU A 204 0.36 -28.46 19.22
C GLU A 204 1.67 -29.26 19.28
N LYS A 205 1.70 -30.48 18.77
CA LYS A 205 2.90 -31.34 18.74
C LYS A 205 3.85 -30.98 17.60
N GLU A 206 3.38 -30.28 16.57
CA GLU A 206 4.18 -29.88 15.42
C GLU A 206 4.82 -28.51 15.68
N LYS A 207 6.09 -28.37 15.35
CA LYS A 207 6.88 -27.18 15.69
C LYS A 207 7.18 -26.29 14.48
N ASN A 208 7.22 -26.86 13.29
CA ASN A 208 7.69 -26.19 12.08
C ASN A 208 6.60 -26.14 11.01
N PHE A 209 6.48 -25.04 10.31
CA PHE A 209 5.52 -24.87 9.22
C PHE A 209 5.77 -25.83 8.06
N THR A 210 7.04 -26.06 7.72
CA THR A 210 7.41 -26.91 6.58
C THR A 210 6.95 -28.37 6.72
N TYR A 211 6.71 -28.83 7.95
CA TYR A 211 6.28 -30.20 8.25
C TYR A 211 4.89 -30.31 8.87
N CYS A 212 4.25 -29.20 9.20
CA CYS A 212 2.94 -29.25 9.83
C CYS A 212 1.90 -29.82 8.88
N THR A 213 0.92 -30.52 9.45
CA THR A 213 -0.20 -31.11 8.70
C THR A 213 -1.22 -30.07 8.33
N GLU A 214 -1.53 -29.12 9.22
CA GLU A 214 -2.57 -28.12 9.04
C GLU A 214 -2.16 -26.76 9.61
N VAL A 215 -2.51 -25.70 8.89
CA VAL A 215 -2.35 -24.32 9.30
C VAL A 215 -3.75 -23.71 9.44
N GLU A 216 -4.00 -23.07 10.57
CA GLU A 216 -5.19 -22.25 10.80
C GLU A 216 -4.89 -20.79 10.50
N GLU A 217 -5.82 -20.10 9.90
CA GLU A 217 -5.70 -18.67 9.60
C GLU A 217 -6.78 -17.87 10.33
N GLU A 218 -6.39 -16.76 10.95
CA GLU A 218 -7.30 -15.84 11.64
C GLU A 218 -7.06 -14.41 11.17
N GLN A 219 -8.13 -13.69 10.84
CA GLN A 219 -8.06 -12.25 10.61
C GLN A 219 -8.08 -11.50 11.95
N LEU A 220 -6.98 -10.78 12.26
CA LEU A 220 -6.82 -10.07 13.53
C LEU A 220 -7.46 -8.67 13.51
N THR A 221 -7.36 -7.94 12.40
CA THR A 221 -7.97 -6.62 12.26
C THR A 221 -9.13 -6.66 11.27
N LYS A 222 -10.22 -5.94 11.58
CA LYS A 222 -11.45 -5.92 10.77
C LYS A 222 -11.98 -4.50 10.69
N THR A 223 -11.23 -3.63 10.01
CA THR A 223 -11.56 -2.21 9.87
C THR A 223 -11.67 -1.83 8.40
N ASN A 224 -12.23 -0.66 8.12
CA ASN A 224 -12.30 -0.11 6.76
C ASN A 224 -11.06 0.72 6.38
N VAL A 225 -10.02 0.68 7.22
CA VAL A 225 -8.75 1.36 6.99
C VAL A 225 -7.61 0.36 6.95
N THR A 226 -6.59 0.70 6.18
CA THR A 226 -5.41 -0.13 5.96
C THR A 226 -4.66 -0.39 7.27
N SER A 227 -4.35 -1.67 7.54
CA SER A 227 -3.48 -2.14 8.63
C SER A 227 -2.30 -2.91 8.04
N GLN A 228 -1.07 -2.50 8.36
CA GLN A 228 0.16 -3.05 7.77
C GLN A 228 1.31 -3.09 8.78
N TYR A 229 2.43 -3.72 8.40
CA TYR A 229 3.66 -3.84 9.20
C TYR A 229 3.43 -4.49 10.57
N PRO A 230 2.79 -5.67 10.64
CA PRO A 230 2.61 -6.34 11.91
C PRO A 230 3.94 -6.86 12.46
N ALA A 231 4.15 -6.69 13.77
CA ALA A 231 5.29 -7.27 14.47
C ALA A 231 4.85 -7.80 15.84
N TYR A 232 5.21 -9.06 16.13
CA TYR A 232 4.96 -9.63 17.44
C TYR A 232 5.77 -8.94 18.54
N SER A 233 5.18 -8.82 19.71
CA SER A 233 5.93 -8.57 20.94
C SER A 233 6.84 -9.76 21.25
N PRO A 234 8.03 -9.56 21.85
CA PRO A 234 8.94 -10.65 22.21
C PRO A 234 8.35 -11.73 23.14
N ASP A 235 7.32 -11.39 23.92
CA ASP A 235 6.58 -12.35 24.74
C ASP A 235 5.43 -13.07 23.99
N GLY A 236 5.19 -12.72 22.74
CA GLY A 236 4.19 -13.34 21.86
C GLY A 236 2.73 -13.04 22.19
N LYS A 237 2.46 -12.10 23.09
CA LYS A 237 1.07 -11.82 23.53
C LYS A 237 0.37 -10.75 22.72
N GLU A 238 1.13 -9.91 22.06
CA GLU A 238 0.63 -8.74 21.34
C GLU A 238 1.25 -8.63 19.95
N VAL A 239 0.55 -7.93 19.07
CA VAL A 239 1.05 -7.56 17.75
C VAL A 239 0.89 -6.05 17.59
N ALA A 240 1.99 -5.36 17.34
CA ALA A 240 1.99 -3.96 16.94
C ALA A 240 1.85 -3.85 15.42
N PHE A 241 1.17 -2.82 14.94
CA PHE A 241 0.96 -2.58 13.51
C PHE A 241 0.65 -1.10 13.24
N TYR A 242 0.86 -0.66 12.02
CA TYR A 242 0.38 0.65 11.57
C TYR A 242 -1.01 0.55 10.97
N GLU A 243 -1.92 1.41 11.47
CA GLU A 243 -3.21 1.67 10.87
C GLU A 243 -3.16 3.00 10.12
N ASP A 244 -3.74 3.03 8.92
CA ASP A 244 -3.80 4.21 8.07
C ASP A 244 -2.42 4.86 7.84
N ARG A 245 -1.37 4.01 7.71
CA ARG A 245 0.04 4.37 7.48
C ARG A 245 0.73 5.18 8.58
N ALA A 246 0.01 5.75 9.52
CA ALA A 246 0.55 6.72 10.46
C ALA A 246 0.26 6.42 11.94
N THR A 247 -0.84 5.74 12.23
CA THR A 247 -1.25 5.44 13.61
C THR A 247 -0.66 4.12 14.06
N LEU A 248 0.23 4.14 15.07
CA LEU A 248 0.77 2.92 15.67
C LEU A 248 -0.20 2.35 16.69
N ARG A 249 -0.63 1.12 16.45
CA ARG A 249 -1.56 0.38 17.29
C ARG A 249 -0.97 -0.93 17.77
N ILE A 250 -1.55 -1.46 18.84
CA ILE A 250 -1.26 -2.79 19.36
C ILE A 250 -2.58 -3.53 19.54
N ILE A 251 -2.62 -4.78 19.08
CA ILE A 251 -3.69 -5.73 19.38
C ILE A 251 -3.20 -6.78 20.38
N ASN A 252 -3.96 -7.02 21.44
CA ASN A 252 -3.74 -8.15 22.34
C ASN A 252 -4.35 -9.41 21.74
N LEU A 253 -3.55 -10.46 21.55
CA LEU A 253 -3.97 -11.67 20.83
C LEU A 253 -5.04 -12.48 21.57
N LYS A 254 -5.08 -12.38 22.91
CA LYS A 254 -6.04 -13.11 23.73
C LYS A 254 -7.36 -12.35 23.88
N SER A 255 -7.32 -11.07 24.27
CA SER A 255 -8.53 -10.26 24.48
C SER A 255 -9.09 -9.67 23.19
N LYS A 256 -8.27 -9.61 22.11
CA LYS A 256 -8.56 -8.94 20.84
C LYS A 256 -8.77 -7.43 20.98
N GLU A 257 -8.43 -6.87 22.13
CA GLU A 257 -8.47 -5.42 22.34
C GLU A 257 -7.36 -4.72 21.57
N VAL A 258 -7.72 -3.61 20.93
CA VAL A 258 -6.80 -2.76 20.16
C VAL A 258 -6.63 -1.43 20.91
N ARG A 259 -5.37 -1.03 21.14
CA ARG A 259 -5.03 0.27 21.72
C ARG A 259 -4.12 1.08 20.80
N THR A 260 -4.22 2.39 20.87
CA THR A 260 -3.33 3.32 20.17
C THR A 260 -2.09 3.60 21.02
N VAL A 261 -0.91 3.50 20.40
CA VAL A 261 0.37 3.86 21.03
C VAL A 261 0.83 5.22 20.57
N LEU A 262 0.76 5.49 19.27
CA LEU A 262 1.10 6.78 18.68
C LEU A 262 -0.02 7.19 17.71
N ASP A 263 -0.61 8.36 17.96
CA ASP A 263 -1.66 8.92 17.11
C ASP A 263 -1.05 9.40 15.78
N GLY A 264 -1.67 9.04 14.67
CA GLY A 264 -1.23 9.38 13.32
C GLY A 264 -1.10 10.88 13.03
N LYS A 265 -1.72 11.74 13.85
CA LYS A 265 -1.54 13.21 13.73
C LYS A 265 -0.12 13.67 14.02
N TYR A 266 0.66 12.87 14.76
CA TYR A 266 2.06 13.15 15.08
C TYR A 266 3.03 12.53 14.09
N ASN A 267 2.53 11.77 13.12
CA ASN A 267 3.32 11.01 12.18
C ASN A 267 3.06 11.46 10.75
N TYR A 268 4.10 11.50 9.95
CA TYR A 268 4.02 11.87 8.54
C TYR A 268 4.76 10.84 7.69
N SER A 269 4.01 10.05 6.93
CA SER A 269 4.59 9.07 6.01
C SER A 269 4.54 9.58 4.57
N TYR A 270 5.69 9.62 3.92
CA TYR A 270 5.83 9.93 2.49
C TYR A 270 5.58 8.71 1.60
N SER A 271 6.06 7.56 2.04
CA SER A 271 5.93 6.29 1.34
C SER A 271 5.79 5.13 2.32
N ASP A 272 5.39 3.97 1.81
CA ASP A 272 5.36 2.75 2.61
C ASP A 272 6.78 2.41 3.08
N GLY A 273 6.95 2.20 4.39
CA GLY A 273 8.23 1.87 5.01
C GLY A 273 9.06 3.05 5.54
N ASP A 274 8.60 4.29 5.39
CA ASP A 274 9.27 5.46 5.97
C ASP A 274 9.18 5.50 7.50
N ILE A 275 8.21 4.77 8.07
CA ILE A 275 7.97 4.70 9.50
C ILE A 275 8.39 3.32 9.98
N TRP A 276 9.27 3.30 10.98
CA TRP A 276 9.77 2.09 11.59
C TRP A 276 9.49 2.07 13.08
N PHE A 277 9.18 0.91 13.63
CA PHE A 277 9.09 0.68 15.07
C PHE A 277 9.75 -0.63 15.46
N GLU A 278 10.19 -0.70 16.69
CA GLU A 278 10.83 -1.87 17.28
C GLU A 278 10.33 -2.10 18.70
N TRP A 279 10.07 -3.34 19.07
CA TRP A 279 9.76 -3.73 20.42
C TRP A 279 11.02 -3.80 21.31
N SER A 280 10.91 -3.34 22.56
CA SER A 280 11.94 -3.65 23.55
C SER A 280 11.94 -5.14 23.88
N PRO A 281 13.10 -5.75 24.22
CA PRO A 281 13.19 -7.18 24.52
C PRO A 281 12.29 -7.63 25.68
N ASP A 282 11.93 -6.75 26.59
CA ASP A 282 11.02 -7.02 27.72
C ASP A 282 9.54 -6.80 27.37
N SER A 283 9.20 -6.53 26.13
CA SER A 283 7.84 -6.30 25.60
C SER A 283 7.10 -5.10 26.21
N LYS A 284 7.80 -4.17 26.88
CA LYS A 284 7.14 -3.05 27.58
C LYS A 284 7.12 -1.76 26.79
N TRP A 285 8.04 -1.60 25.83
CA TRP A 285 8.25 -0.37 25.11
C TRP A 285 8.25 -0.60 23.62
N LEU A 286 7.79 0.40 22.90
CA LEU A 286 8.00 0.53 21.46
C LEU A 286 8.84 1.77 21.19
N MET A 287 9.93 1.60 20.46
CA MET A 287 10.70 2.68 19.88
C MET A 287 10.22 2.89 18.44
N CYS A 288 9.95 4.11 18.05
CA CYS A 288 9.54 4.43 16.68
C CYS A 288 10.26 5.69 16.18
N SER A 289 10.53 5.73 14.89
CA SER A 289 10.92 6.97 14.21
C SER A 289 9.68 7.83 13.97
N TYR A 290 9.85 9.14 14.13
CA TYR A 290 8.72 10.06 14.04
C TYR A 290 9.21 11.45 13.59
#